data_8486d73e62c7bf377cfcea2fa4c253bd
#
_entry.id   8486d73e62c7bf377cfcea2fa4c253bd
#
_cell.length_a   1.000
_cell.length_b   1.000
_cell.length_c   1.000
_cell.angle_alpha   90.00
_cell.angle_beta   90.00
_cell.angle_gamma   90.00
#
_symmetry.space_group_name_H-M   'P 1'
#
loop_
_entity.id
_entity.type
_entity.pdbx_description
1 polymer ?
#
loop_
_entity_poly.entity_id
_entity_poly.type
_entity_poly.pdbx_seq_one_letter_code
_entity_poly.pdbx_strand_id
1 'polypeptide(L)'
;MLKSISYRLLLFILCFFYLPFFPSSAQSTDSKHFLWQIQSAKATVFLLGSIHLAKEELYPLDSIIIESYASSDFLVVEVDMNKANPLEIMKRATYQDGQTLKSSLKPEVFNKMKDAFDSLKIPEILYSKMKPWFAVMTLTNLKLMKEGYKADSGIDMFFLNSATNSKKEVLELESADFQINLMDSVLGQFQNEFVLYTLQDLDSSSEAVDGMFEIWEKGDQLALEENILEQFKLLPNAEVFIKKFLTDRNVKMSEKINDYLQTDKTYFVVVGAAHIIGKDGILDLLFKLKKYSIKQL
;
A
#
# COMPACT_ATOMS: atom_id res chain seq x y z
N MET A 1 -32.79 0.79 10.67
CA MET A 1 -31.69 -0.01 11.16
C MET A 1 -30.83 -0.43 9.98
N LEU A 2 -30.03 0.47 9.47
CA LEU A 2 -29.04 0.27 8.40
C LEU A 2 -28.03 1.40 8.57
N LYS A 3 -27.11 1.23 9.50
CA LYS A 3 -25.93 2.07 9.70
C LYS A 3 -24.76 1.16 9.99
N SER A 4 -23.66 1.43 9.32
CA SER A 4 -22.31 0.89 9.53
C SER A 4 -21.88 -0.24 8.60
N ILE A 5 -21.63 0.02 7.33
CA ILE A 5 -20.72 -0.79 6.51
C ILE A 5 -20.17 0.12 5.39
N SER A 6 -19.27 1.04 5.68
CA SER A 6 -18.73 1.87 4.58
C SER A 6 -17.39 2.56 4.86
N TYR A 7 -16.41 1.91 5.49
CA TYR A 7 -15.27 2.68 6.03
C TYR A 7 -13.85 2.31 5.57
N ARG A 8 -13.61 1.61 4.44
CA ARG A 8 -12.33 0.89 4.41
C ARG A 8 -11.45 0.85 3.14
N LEU A 9 -11.72 1.57 2.05
CA LEU A 9 -10.96 1.39 0.79
C LEU A 9 -9.77 2.31 0.52
N LEU A 10 -9.51 3.29 1.36
CA LEU A 10 -8.65 4.42 1.03
C LEU A 10 -7.14 4.21 1.15
N LEU A 11 -6.70 3.06 1.64
CA LEU A 11 -5.34 2.88 2.19
C LEU A 11 -4.28 2.36 1.22
N PHE A 12 -4.64 2.13 -0.01
CA PHE A 12 -3.75 1.35 -0.89
C PHE A 12 -2.71 2.15 -1.69
N ILE A 13 -2.66 3.48 -1.61
CA ILE A 13 -1.98 4.24 -2.66
C ILE A 13 -1.18 5.46 -2.17
N LEU A 14 -0.44 5.44 -1.03
CA LEU A 14 0.37 6.63 -0.71
C LEU A 14 1.60 6.40 0.16
N CYS A 15 2.73 6.87 -0.33
CA CYS A 15 3.97 7.14 0.41
C CYS A 15 4.41 8.58 0.19
N PHE A 16 4.90 9.28 1.22
CA PHE A 16 6.06 10.18 1.19
C PHE A 16 6.32 10.98 2.48
N PHE A 17 7.56 10.84 3.02
CA PHE A 17 8.52 11.73 3.75
C PHE A 17 8.56 11.92 5.28
N TYR A 18 9.68 11.56 5.84
CA TYR A 18 10.76 11.92 6.83
C TYR A 18 10.53 11.92 8.37
N LEU A 19 11.33 11.17 9.06
CA LEU A 19 12.17 10.84 10.24
C LEU A 19 11.85 11.50 11.63
N PRO A 20 12.47 11.07 12.80
CA PRO A 20 13.26 9.91 13.23
C PRO A 20 12.88 9.23 14.58
N PHE A 21 13.49 8.16 14.85
CA PHE A 21 13.80 7.13 15.84
C PHE A 21 13.58 7.36 17.38
N PHE A 22 13.11 6.35 18.14
CA PHE A 22 13.58 5.83 19.45
C PHE A 22 12.81 4.59 19.94
N PRO A 23 13.41 3.75 20.85
CA PRO A 23 13.10 2.33 20.98
C PRO A 23 12.21 1.94 22.16
N SER A 24 11.55 0.77 22.12
CA SER A 24 11.34 -0.07 23.31
C SER A 24 10.55 -1.37 23.16
N SER A 25 11.08 -2.35 23.79
CA SER A 25 10.63 -3.55 24.52
C SER A 25 9.62 -4.53 23.90
N ALA A 26 10.14 -5.74 23.71
CA ALA A 26 9.49 -6.95 23.27
C ALA A 26 8.48 -7.53 24.28
N GLN A 27 7.40 -8.09 23.73
CA GLN A 27 6.56 -9.05 24.43
C GLN A 27 6.23 -10.19 23.47
N SER A 28 6.67 -11.41 23.79
CA SER A 28 6.41 -12.60 23.00
C SER A 28 5.15 -13.30 23.46
N THR A 29 4.28 -13.60 22.56
CA THR A 29 3.28 -14.66 22.67
C THR A 29 3.13 -15.30 21.28
N ASP A 30 2.62 -16.49 21.20
CA ASP A 30 2.40 -17.35 20.03
C ASP A 30 1.48 -16.70 18.94
N SER A 31 1.61 -15.38 18.74
CA SER A 31 0.86 -14.60 17.77
C SER A 31 1.53 -14.73 16.40
N LYS A 32 0.74 -15.09 15.42
CA LYS A 32 1.17 -15.06 14.03
C LYS A 32 1.28 -13.61 13.57
N HIS A 33 2.26 -13.33 12.72
CA HIS A 33 2.45 -12.03 12.09
C HIS A 33 2.02 -12.08 10.62
N PHE A 34 1.84 -10.92 10.03
CA PHE A 34 1.57 -10.80 8.58
C PHE A 34 2.86 -11.03 7.77
N LEU A 35 3.59 -12.07 8.17
CA LEU A 35 4.88 -12.49 7.64
C LEU A 35 4.88 -13.99 7.33
N TRP A 36 5.34 -14.35 6.16
CA TRP A 36 5.46 -15.76 5.73
C TRP A 36 6.89 -16.08 5.34
N GLN A 37 7.32 -17.26 5.77
CA GLN A 37 8.53 -17.89 5.26
C GLN A 37 8.14 -18.85 4.13
N ILE A 38 8.72 -18.61 2.95
CA ILE A 38 8.56 -19.43 1.75
C ILE A 38 9.93 -20.05 1.45
N GLN A 39 10.01 -21.37 1.45
CA GLN A 39 11.29 -22.06 1.35
C GLN A 39 11.30 -23.04 0.17
N SER A 40 12.33 -22.94 -0.65
CA SER A 40 12.74 -23.92 -1.65
C SER A 40 13.85 -24.84 -1.11
N ALA A 41 14.38 -25.73 -1.94
CA ALA A 41 15.57 -26.51 -1.58
C ALA A 41 16.85 -25.66 -1.44
N LYS A 42 16.88 -24.43 -1.97
CA LYS A 42 18.07 -23.60 -2.07
C LYS A 42 17.93 -22.22 -1.43
N ALA A 43 16.75 -21.60 -1.55
CA ALA A 43 16.53 -20.20 -1.20
C ALA A 43 15.39 -20.06 -0.17
N THR A 44 15.41 -18.96 0.54
CA THR A 44 14.32 -18.55 1.44
C THR A 44 13.82 -17.16 1.05
N VAL A 45 12.51 -17.00 1.01
CA VAL A 45 11.84 -15.70 0.90
C VAL A 45 11.03 -15.49 2.17
N PHE A 46 11.29 -14.41 2.88
CA PHE A 46 10.40 -13.86 3.89
C PHE A 46 9.49 -12.84 3.22
N LEU A 47 8.21 -13.11 3.17
CA LEU A 47 7.19 -12.26 2.53
C LEU A 47 6.38 -11.55 3.61
N LEU A 48 6.57 -10.23 3.72
CA LEU A 48 5.88 -9.36 4.67
C LEU A 48 4.79 -8.57 3.94
N GLY A 49 3.58 -8.60 4.48
CA GLY A 49 2.51 -7.69 4.09
C GLY A 49 2.69 -6.34 4.74
N SER A 50 2.70 -5.27 3.97
CA SER A 50 2.89 -3.90 4.46
C SER A 50 1.60 -3.10 4.48
N ILE A 51 1.64 -2.03 5.28
CA ILE A 51 0.69 -0.91 5.28
C ILE A 51 1.50 0.35 5.10
N HIS A 52 1.15 1.16 4.08
CA HIS A 52 1.97 2.28 3.61
C HIS A 52 1.96 3.52 4.52
N LEU A 53 1.00 3.62 5.44
CA LEU A 53 0.87 4.70 6.41
C LEU A 53 0.75 4.10 7.79
N ALA A 54 1.54 4.57 8.75
CA ALA A 54 1.46 4.11 10.13
C ALA A 54 1.61 5.25 11.12
N LYS A 55 1.25 4.99 12.37
CA LYS A 55 1.60 5.81 13.52
C LYS A 55 2.94 5.34 14.09
N GLU A 56 3.65 6.23 14.78
CA GLU A 56 4.96 5.90 15.37
C GLU A 56 4.86 4.81 16.46
N GLU A 57 3.68 4.68 17.08
CA GLU A 57 3.39 3.68 18.10
C GLU A 57 3.45 2.24 17.60
N LEU A 58 3.44 2.02 16.27
CA LEU A 58 3.64 0.70 15.68
C LEU A 58 5.05 0.14 15.99
N TYR A 59 6.00 1.01 16.28
CA TYR A 59 7.41 0.62 16.44
C TYR A 59 7.83 0.52 17.90
N PRO A 60 8.68 -0.46 18.24
CA PRO A 60 9.41 -1.37 17.34
C PRO A 60 8.49 -2.46 16.79
N LEU A 61 8.73 -2.91 15.56
CA LEU A 61 8.13 -4.12 15.01
C LEU A 61 8.62 -5.34 15.82
N ASP A 62 7.82 -6.43 15.78
CA ASP A 62 8.18 -7.66 16.45
C ASP A 62 9.54 -8.20 16.00
N SER A 63 10.25 -8.84 16.94
CA SER A 63 11.61 -9.34 16.72
C SER A 63 11.70 -10.31 15.55
N ILE A 64 10.69 -11.16 15.33
CA ILE A 64 10.68 -12.13 14.23
C ILE A 64 10.73 -11.44 12.86
N ILE A 65 10.06 -10.29 12.72
CA ILE A 65 10.08 -9.49 11.48
C ILE A 65 11.47 -8.89 11.27
N ILE A 66 12.03 -8.28 12.33
CA ILE A 66 13.37 -7.65 12.28
C ILE A 66 14.47 -8.68 12.04
N GLU A 67 14.41 -9.84 12.67
CA GLU A 67 15.37 -10.94 12.50
C GLU A 67 15.30 -11.54 11.09
N SER A 68 14.08 -11.71 10.55
CA SER A 68 13.87 -12.16 9.17
C SER A 68 14.48 -11.20 8.16
N TYR A 69 14.30 -9.88 8.37
CA TYR A 69 14.97 -8.86 7.55
C TYR A 69 16.49 -8.89 7.72
N ALA A 70 16.98 -8.97 8.94
CA ALA A 70 18.41 -8.94 9.22
C ALA A 70 19.15 -10.13 8.58
N SER A 71 18.54 -11.32 8.60
CA SER A 71 19.10 -12.55 8.03
C SER A 71 19.02 -12.63 6.50
N SER A 72 18.32 -11.70 5.84
CA SER A 72 18.17 -11.69 4.39
C SER A 72 19.32 -10.98 3.68
N ASP A 73 19.71 -11.48 2.49
CA ASP A 73 20.75 -10.88 1.64
C ASP A 73 20.23 -9.59 0.98
N PHE A 74 18.95 -9.58 0.59
CA PHE A 74 18.31 -8.50 -0.17
C PHE A 74 17.02 -8.05 0.50
N LEU A 75 16.74 -6.74 0.38
CA LEU A 75 15.40 -6.20 0.51
C LEU A 75 14.75 -6.17 -0.88
N VAL A 76 13.53 -6.66 -0.99
CA VAL A 76 12.72 -6.56 -2.21
C VAL A 76 11.45 -5.77 -1.88
N VAL A 77 11.16 -4.75 -2.64
CA VAL A 77 9.95 -3.90 -2.47
C VAL A 77 9.15 -3.84 -3.77
N GLU A 78 7.92 -3.34 -3.71
CA GLU A 78 7.17 -3.07 -4.93
C GLU A 78 7.92 -2.05 -5.78
N VAL A 79 8.24 -0.89 -5.20
CA VAL A 79 8.98 0.22 -5.82
C VAL A 79 9.97 0.80 -4.82
N ASP A 80 11.21 1.04 -5.23
CA ASP A 80 12.19 1.76 -4.42
C ASP A 80 11.95 3.27 -4.48
N MET A 81 11.20 3.77 -3.53
CA MET A 81 10.84 5.18 -3.45
C MET A 81 12.05 6.10 -3.27
N ASN A 82 13.17 5.60 -2.76
CA ASN A 82 14.41 6.37 -2.65
C ASN A 82 15.06 6.64 -4.01
N LYS A 83 14.76 5.81 -5.03
CA LYS A 83 15.20 6.00 -6.43
C LYS A 83 14.20 6.77 -7.28
N ALA A 84 12.95 6.86 -6.84
CA ALA A 84 11.91 7.57 -7.58
C ALA A 84 12.22 9.06 -7.69
N ASN A 85 11.99 9.65 -8.87
CA ASN A 85 12.17 11.09 -9.07
C ASN A 85 10.87 11.84 -8.74
N PRO A 86 10.80 12.61 -7.63
CA PRO A 86 9.58 13.28 -7.22
C PRO A 86 9.06 14.29 -8.25
N LEU A 87 9.96 14.94 -9.01
CA LEU A 87 9.56 15.90 -10.05
C LEU A 87 8.87 15.21 -11.22
N GLU A 88 9.35 14.05 -11.64
CA GLU A 88 8.70 13.27 -12.71
C GLU A 88 7.36 12.71 -12.25
N ILE A 89 7.27 12.24 -11.00
CA ILE A 89 5.99 11.81 -10.41
C ILE A 89 5.00 12.98 -10.42
N MET A 90 5.40 14.14 -9.89
CA MET A 90 4.56 15.34 -9.83
C MET A 90 4.10 15.79 -11.22
N LYS A 91 5.02 15.81 -12.20
CA LYS A 91 4.72 16.17 -13.59
C LYS A 91 3.66 15.25 -14.20
N ARG A 92 3.72 13.96 -13.91
CA ARG A 92 2.75 12.97 -14.42
C ARG A 92 1.44 12.96 -13.65
N ALA A 93 1.47 13.31 -12.37
CA ALA A 93 0.30 13.42 -11.52
C ALA A 93 -0.48 14.74 -11.71
N THR A 94 0.04 15.66 -12.54
CA THR A 94 -0.58 16.96 -12.82
C THR A 94 -0.82 17.18 -14.30
N TYR A 95 -1.85 17.98 -14.62
CA TYR A 95 -2.14 18.39 -16.00
C TYR A 95 -1.11 19.39 -16.52
N GLN A 96 -0.57 19.14 -17.72
CA GLN A 96 0.43 19.97 -18.40
C GLN A 96 -0.15 20.70 -19.61
N ASP A 97 -1.35 20.31 -20.08
CA ASP A 97 -1.99 20.71 -21.32
C ASP A 97 -3.05 21.81 -21.16
N GLY A 98 -3.07 22.51 -20.04
CA GLY A 98 -4.06 23.52 -19.72
C GLY A 98 -5.33 22.99 -19.07
N GLN A 99 -5.54 21.68 -18.99
CA GLN A 99 -6.61 21.09 -18.18
C GLN A 99 -6.42 21.40 -16.69
N THR A 100 -7.50 21.27 -15.95
CA THR A 100 -7.51 21.47 -14.49
C THR A 100 -8.36 20.38 -13.83
N LEU A 101 -8.16 20.19 -12.55
CA LEU A 101 -9.00 19.32 -11.74
C LEU A 101 -10.50 19.66 -11.91
N LYS A 102 -10.81 20.97 -11.93
CA LYS A 102 -12.18 21.47 -12.14
C LYS A 102 -12.75 21.09 -13.51
N SER A 103 -11.95 21.18 -14.58
CA SER A 103 -12.42 20.84 -15.94
C SER A 103 -12.50 19.34 -16.19
N SER A 104 -11.83 18.52 -15.38
CA SER A 104 -11.80 17.06 -15.53
C SER A 104 -12.87 16.31 -14.76
N LEU A 105 -13.52 16.97 -13.80
CA LEU A 105 -14.56 16.38 -12.96
C LEU A 105 -15.93 16.97 -13.30
N LYS A 106 -16.99 16.21 -13.00
CA LYS A 106 -18.36 16.75 -12.96
C LYS A 106 -18.45 17.87 -11.91
N PRO A 107 -19.24 18.95 -12.15
CA PRO A 107 -19.29 20.06 -11.22
C PRO A 107 -19.62 19.69 -9.78
N GLU A 108 -20.56 18.76 -9.57
CA GLU A 108 -20.95 18.28 -8.25
C GLU A 108 -19.81 17.50 -7.54
N VAL A 109 -19.00 16.77 -8.31
CA VAL A 109 -17.84 16.02 -7.77
C VAL A 109 -16.71 16.99 -7.39
N PHE A 110 -16.41 17.94 -8.29
CA PHE A 110 -15.42 18.96 -8.00
C PHE A 110 -15.78 19.80 -6.76
N ASN A 111 -17.05 20.20 -6.62
CA ASN A 111 -17.49 20.98 -5.47
C ASN A 111 -17.30 20.20 -4.16
N LYS A 112 -17.65 18.91 -4.11
CA LYS A 112 -17.40 18.08 -2.94
C LYS A 112 -15.91 17.98 -2.60
N MET A 113 -15.06 17.79 -3.61
CA MET A 113 -13.61 17.75 -3.41
C MET A 113 -13.07 19.09 -2.92
N LYS A 114 -13.56 20.21 -3.50
CA LYS A 114 -13.22 21.56 -3.05
C LYS A 114 -13.61 21.77 -1.59
N ASP A 115 -14.83 21.42 -1.20
CA ASP A 115 -15.30 21.54 0.18
C ASP A 115 -14.41 20.74 1.15
N ALA A 116 -13.96 19.56 0.73
CA ALA A 116 -13.05 18.75 1.53
C ALA A 116 -11.66 19.39 1.67
N PHE A 117 -11.07 19.96 0.61
CA PHE A 117 -9.82 20.73 0.69
C PHE A 117 -9.99 22.01 1.54
N ASP A 118 -11.11 22.72 1.38
CA ASP A 118 -11.41 23.92 2.17
C ASP A 118 -11.50 23.59 3.68
N SER A 119 -12.06 22.45 4.06
CA SER A 119 -12.10 21.96 5.44
C SER A 119 -10.71 21.76 6.05
N LEU A 120 -9.73 21.44 5.20
CA LEU A 120 -8.31 21.33 5.55
C LEU A 120 -7.55 22.66 5.42
N LYS A 121 -8.23 23.74 4.99
CA LYS A 121 -7.64 25.07 4.71
C LYS A 121 -6.56 25.04 3.62
N ILE A 122 -6.71 24.18 2.62
CA ILE A 122 -5.80 24.05 1.48
C ILE A 122 -6.33 24.92 0.33
N PRO A 123 -5.59 25.94 -0.11
CA PRO A 123 -6.01 26.82 -1.22
C PRO A 123 -6.10 26.08 -2.56
N GLU A 124 -7.08 26.42 -3.39
CA GLU A 124 -7.32 25.79 -4.70
C GLU A 124 -6.08 25.78 -5.61
N ILE A 125 -5.25 26.83 -5.53
CA ILE A 125 -4.04 26.94 -6.35
C ILE A 125 -3.08 25.74 -6.17
N LEU A 126 -3.06 25.10 -5.00
CA LEU A 126 -2.17 23.97 -4.70
C LEU A 126 -2.64 22.66 -5.34
N TYR A 127 -3.93 22.49 -5.60
CA TYR A 127 -4.48 21.26 -6.17
C TYR A 127 -5.13 21.42 -7.54
N SER A 128 -5.28 22.66 -8.03
CA SER A 128 -5.99 22.97 -9.28
C SER A 128 -5.45 22.26 -10.51
N LYS A 129 -4.17 21.91 -10.53
CA LYS A 129 -3.50 21.18 -11.63
C LYS A 129 -3.39 19.68 -11.39
N MET A 130 -3.74 19.19 -10.23
CA MET A 130 -3.67 17.76 -9.94
C MET A 130 -4.69 16.98 -10.78
N LYS A 131 -4.30 15.78 -11.21
CA LYS A 131 -5.24 14.81 -11.76
C LYS A 131 -6.18 14.31 -10.66
N PRO A 132 -7.43 13.91 -10.95
CA PRO A 132 -8.41 13.54 -9.92
C PRO A 132 -7.92 12.49 -8.93
N TRP A 133 -7.26 11.43 -9.42
CA TRP A 133 -6.71 10.38 -8.56
C TRP A 133 -5.65 10.93 -7.59
N PHE A 134 -4.77 11.79 -8.08
CA PHE A 134 -3.71 12.38 -7.25
C PHE A 134 -4.26 13.38 -6.24
N ALA A 135 -5.26 14.18 -6.64
CA ALA A 135 -5.91 15.14 -5.75
C ALA A 135 -6.62 14.45 -4.58
N VAL A 136 -7.40 13.39 -4.86
CA VAL A 136 -8.13 12.68 -3.80
C VAL A 136 -7.18 11.92 -2.87
N MET A 137 -6.11 11.34 -3.42
CA MET A 137 -5.07 10.69 -2.62
C MET A 137 -4.31 11.67 -1.72
N THR A 138 -3.97 12.85 -2.26
CA THR A 138 -3.35 13.93 -1.48
C THR A 138 -4.26 14.38 -0.34
N LEU A 139 -5.55 14.55 -0.63
CA LEU A 139 -6.55 14.93 0.37
C LEU A 139 -6.64 13.90 1.51
N THR A 140 -6.68 12.62 1.16
CA THR A 140 -6.71 11.52 2.15
C THR A 140 -5.46 11.51 3.03
N ASN A 141 -4.28 11.66 2.42
CA ASN A 141 -3.04 11.76 3.18
C ASN A 141 -3.05 12.90 4.16
N LEU A 142 -3.43 14.10 3.70
CA LEU A 142 -3.49 15.27 4.55
C LEU A 142 -4.47 15.08 5.74
N LYS A 143 -5.57 14.36 5.50
CA LYS A 143 -6.53 14.01 6.55
C LYS A 143 -5.90 13.04 7.56
N LEU A 144 -5.31 11.95 7.09
CA LEU A 144 -4.64 10.96 7.94
C LEU A 144 -3.45 11.54 8.71
N MET A 145 -2.68 12.44 8.07
CA MET A 145 -1.58 13.14 8.76
C MET A 145 -2.06 13.99 9.94
N LYS A 146 -3.24 14.61 9.85
CA LYS A 146 -3.83 15.33 10.99
C LYS A 146 -4.17 14.41 12.17
N GLU A 147 -4.39 13.15 11.90
CA GLU A 147 -4.73 12.10 12.87
C GLU A 147 -3.51 11.27 13.32
N GLY A 148 -2.30 11.77 12.99
CA GLY A 148 -1.03 11.21 13.47
C GLY A 148 -0.39 10.16 12.59
N TYR A 149 -1.02 9.81 11.44
CA TYR A 149 -0.41 8.89 10.49
C TYR A 149 0.69 9.58 9.68
N LYS A 150 1.75 8.85 9.37
CA LYS A 150 2.87 9.33 8.57
C LYS A 150 3.24 8.29 7.51
N ALA A 151 3.53 8.74 6.30
CA ALA A 151 4.05 7.88 5.24
C ALA A 151 5.43 7.30 5.61
N ASP A 152 6.26 8.12 6.25
CA ASP A 152 7.59 7.70 6.71
C ASP A 152 7.56 6.62 7.79
N SER A 153 6.47 6.52 8.52
CA SER A 153 6.21 5.46 9.48
C SER A 153 5.58 4.23 8.82
N GLY A 154 5.30 4.26 7.50
CA GLY A 154 4.83 3.09 6.76
C GLY A 154 5.88 1.99 6.77
N ILE A 155 5.41 0.73 6.78
CA ILE A 155 6.27 -0.46 6.89
C ILE A 155 7.27 -0.53 5.73
N ASP A 156 6.85 -0.18 4.52
CA ASP A 156 7.71 -0.13 3.33
C ASP A 156 8.87 0.85 3.53
N MET A 157 8.56 2.07 3.97
CA MET A 157 9.56 3.12 4.18
C MET A 157 10.50 2.79 5.33
N PHE A 158 10.00 2.14 6.38
CA PHE A 158 10.85 1.67 7.48
C PHE A 158 11.94 0.72 6.97
N PHE A 159 11.58 -0.26 6.12
CA PHE A 159 12.58 -1.20 5.57
C PHE A 159 13.46 -0.57 4.49
N LEU A 160 12.95 0.35 3.65
CA LEU A 160 13.77 1.11 2.71
C LEU A 160 14.83 1.96 3.43
N ASN A 161 14.45 2.65 4.50
CA ASN A 161 15.37 3.42 5.33
C ASN A 161 16.38 2.51 6.05
N SER A 162 15.93 1.38 6.57
CA SER A 162 16.80 0.37 7.19
C SER A 162 17.81 -0.20 6.19
N ALA A 163 17.41 -0.46 4.95
CA ALA A 163 18.30 -0.93 3.89
C ALA A 163 19.34 0.13 3.50
N THR A 164 18.93 1.39 3.40
CA THR A 164 19.84 2.51 3.14
C THR A 164 20.91 2.61 4.25
N ASN A 165 20.49 2.54 5.51
CA ASN A 165 21.39 2.64 6.66
C ASN A 165 22.37 1.45 6.76
N SER A 166 21.87 0.24 6.47
CA SER A 166 22.68 -1.00 6.50
C SER A 166 23.41 -1.28 5.19
N LYS A 167 23.20 -0.48 4.16
CA LYS A 167 23.69 -0.68 2.78
C LYS A 167 23.25 -2.05 2.21
N LYS A 168 22.07 -2.54 2.62
CA LYS A 168 21.49 -3.74 2.04
C LYS A 168 20.98 -3.40 0.63
N GLU A 169 21.27 -4.27 -0.33
CA GLU A 169 20.82 -4.08 -1.70
C GLU A 169 19.29 -4.16 -1.79
N VAL A 170 18.70 -3.21 -2.55
CA VAL A 170 17.26 -3.11 -2.76
C VAL A 170 16.91 -3.48 -4.19
N LEU A 171 16.01 -4.45 -4.34
CA LEU A 171 15.44 -4.91 -5.61
C LEU A 171 13.97 -4.48 -5.70
N GLU A 172 13.45 -4.35 -6.92
CA GLU A 172 12.09 -3.89 -7.20
C GLU A 172 11.28 -4.95 -7.93
N LEU A 173 10.03 -5.15 -7.49
CA LEU A 173 9.06 -5.97 -8.18
C LEU A 173 8.37 -5.22 -9.33
N GLU A 174 8.20 -3.92 -9.19
CA GLU A 174 7.58 -3.03 -10.18
C GLU A 174 8.41 -1.76 -10.35
N SER A 175 8.00 -0.86 -11.21
CA SER A 175 8.58 0.47 -11.33
C SER A 175 7.56 1.55 -10.95
N ALA A 176 8.04 2.70 -10.49
CA ALA A 176 7.20 3.87 -10.25
C ALA A 176 6.39 4.26 -11.48
N ASP A 177 7.02 4.18 -12.67
CA ASP A 177 6.36 4.45 -13.94
C ASP A 177 5.18 3.52 -14.22
N PHE A 178 5.34 2.24 -13.92
CA PHE A 178 4.26 1.27 -14.08
C PHE A 178 3.08 1.61 -13.16
N GLN A 179 3.33 1.90 -11.88
CA GLN A 179 2.27 2.24 -10.94
C GLN A 179 1.55 3.54 -11.31
N ILE A 180 2.27 4.59 -11.73
CA ILE A 180 1.66 5.84 -12.16
C ILE A 180 0.80 5.63 -13.43
N ASN A 181 1.29 4.85 -14.40
CA ASN A 181 0.50 4.51 -15.59
C ASN A 181 -0.77 3.73 -15.24
N LEU A 182 -0.69 2.85 -14.25
CA LEU A 182 -1.85 2.12 -13.76
C LEU A 182 -2.90 3.08 -13.16
N MET A 183 -2.47 4.02 -12.30
CA MET A 183 -3.35 5.05 -11.77
C MET A 183 -4.03 5.86 -12.87
N ASP A 184 -3.26 6.39 -13.81
CA ASP A 184 -3.77 7.18 -14.92
C ASP A 184 -4.76 6.39 -15.79
N SER A 185 -4.43 5.14 -16.13
CA SER A 185 -5.23 4.35 -17.06
C SER A 185 -6.51 3.80 -16.43
N VAL A 186 -6.46 3.34 -15.20
CA VAL A 186 -7.63 2.71 -14.54
C VAL A 186 -8.48 3.77 -13.84
N LEU A 187 -7.87 4.60 -12.98
CA LEU A 187 -8.63 5.60 -12.23
C LEU A 187 -9.12 6.74 -13.13
N GLY A 188 -8.39 7.05 -14.21
CA GLY A 188 -8.81 8.04 -15.21
C GLY A 188 -10.12 7.68 -15.92
N GLN A 189 -10.41 6.38 -16.11
CA GLN A 189 -11.67 5.93 -16.71
C GLN A 189 -12.88 6.11 -15.78
N PHE A 190 -12.68 6.02 -14.47
CA PHE A 190 -13.72 6.06 -13.44
C PHE A 190 -13.51 7.19 -12.45
N GLN A 191 -12.91 8.29 -12.90
CA GLN A 191 -12.40 9.35 -12.01
C GLN A 191 -13.48 9.97 -11.11
N ASN A 192 -14.69 10.21 -11.63
CA ASN A 192 -15.76 10.81 -10.82
C ASN A 192 -16.26 9.82 -9.75
N GLU A 193 -16.46 8.58 -10.14
CA GLU A 193 -16.91 7.51 -9.26
C GLU A 193 -15.86 7.22 -8.17
N PHE A 194 -14.59 7.15 -8.55
CA PHE A 194 -13.49 6.93 -7.62
C PHE A 194 -13.38 8.09 -6.60
N VAL A 195 -13.42 9.33 -7.09
CA VAL A 195 -13.38 10.51 -6.21
C VAL A 195 -14.57 10.54 -5.27
N LEU A 196 -15.80 10.32 -5.76
CA LEU A 196 -17.00 10.33 -4.92
C LEU A 196 -16.95 9.25 -3.86
N TYR A 197 -16.54 8.05 -4.24
CA TYR A 197 -16.37 6.93 -3.32
C TYR A 197 -15.39 7.27 -2.20
N THR A 198 -14.21 7.77 -2.57
CA THR A 198 -13.17 8.16 -1.61
C THR A 198 -13.62 9.26 -0.66
N LEU A 199 -14.35 10.27 -1.16
CA LEU A 199 -14.83 11.37 -0.34
C LEU A 199 -15.96 10.97 0.63
N GLN A 200 -16.73 9.90 0.36
CA GLN A 200 -17.77 9.43 1.25
C GLN A 200 -17.23 8.96 2.60
N ASP A 201 -16.05 8.35 2.58
CA ASP A 201 -15.44 7.70 3.74
C ASP A 201 -14.25 8.50 4.32
N LEU A 202 -14.04 9.72 3.81
CA LEU A 202 -12.88 10.52 4.18
C LEU A 202 -12.82 10.82 5.70
N ASP A 203 -13.97 11.05 6.35
CA ASP A 203 -14.03 11.41 7.76
C ASP A 203 -13.78 10.23 8.72
N SER A 204 -13.97 9.02 8.25
CA SER A 204 -13.73 7.77 9.00
C SER A 204 -12.48 7.01 8.52
N SER A 205 -11.65 7.67 7.72
CA SER A 205 -10.47 7.03 7.16
C SER A 205 -9.48 6.53 8.23
N SER A 206 -9.32 7.27 9.33
CA SER A 206 -8.44 6.84 10.45
C SER A 206 -8.95 5.60 11.19
N GLU A 207 -10.26 5.52 11.47
CA GLU A 207 -10.86 4.32 12.09
C GLU A 207 -10.68 3.10 11.20
N ALA A 208 -10.74 3.29 9.88
CA ALA A 208 -10.50 2.23 8.92
C ALA A 208 -9.04 1.76 8.95
N VAL A 209 -8.09 2.70 9.05
CA VAL A 209 -6.66 2.40 9.17
C VAL A 209 -6.36 1.70 10.49
N ASP A 210 -6.87 2.21 11.62
CA ASP A 210 -6.69 1.58 12.94
C ASP A 210 -7.22 0.13 12.92
N GLY A 211 -8.42 -0.09 12.38
CA GLY A 211 -8.98 -1.44 12.25
C GLY A 211 -8.16 -2.38 11.36
N MET A 212 -7.52 -1.85 10.32
CA MET A 212 -6.63 -2.64 9.46
C MET A 212 -5.33 -3.00 10.20
N PHE A 213 -4.77 -2.08 10.99
CA PHE A 213 -3.60 -2.37 11.83
C PHE A 213 -3.89 -3.46 12.86
N GLU A 214 -5.04 -3.41 13.53
CA GLU A 214 -5.43 -4.46 14.49
C GLU A 214 -5.49 -5.85 13.84
N ILE A 215 -6.01 -5.94 12.61
CA ILE A 215 -6.07 -7.19 11.85
C ILE A 215 -4.66 -7.64 11.45
N TRP A 216 -3.83 -6.69 10.98
CA TRP A 216 -2.47 -6.93 10.56
C TRP A 216 -1.58 -7.42 11.71
N GLU A 217 -1.65 -6.78 12.88
CA GLU A 217 -0.90 -7.18 14.09
C GLU A 217 -1.26 -8.59 14.56
N LYS A 218 -2.52 -9.00 14.36
CA LYS A 218 -2.98 -10.35 14.70
C LYS A 218 -2.60 -11.40 13.66
N GLY A 219 -2.03 -10.99 12.52
CA GLY A 219 -1.72 -11.88 11.41
C GLY A 219 -2.96 -12.56 10.81
N ASP A 220 -4.15 -11.97 10.97
CA ASP A 220 -5.42 -12.56 10.55
C ASP A 220 -5.68 -12.33 9.05
N GLN A 221 -5.28 -13.32 8.25
CA GLN A 221 -5.44 -13.31 6.79
C GLN A 221 -6.90 -13.23 6.36
N LEU A 222 -7.78 -14.00 7.03
CA LEU A 222 -9.19 -14.09 6.63
C LEU A 222 -9.91 -12.78 6.90
N ALA A 223 -9.69 -12.21 8.08
CA ALA A 223 -10.27 -10.92 8.42
C ALA A 223 -9.79 -9.80 7.48
N LEU A 224 -8.51 -9.83 7.06
CA LEU A 224 -7.99 -8.85 6.12
C LEU A 224 -8.56 -9.04 4.71
N GLU A 225 -8.67 -10.28 4.24
CA GLU A 225 -9.28 -10.60 2.94
C GLU A 225 -10.75 -10.15 2.89
N GLU A 226 -11.54 -10.49 3.88
CA GLU A 226 -12.94 -10.05 3.97
C GLU A 226 -13.04 -8.53 3.98
N ASN A 227 -12.20 -7.87 4.78
CA ASN A 227 -12.14 -6.43 4.88
C ASN A 227 -11.86 -5.76 3.53
N ILE A 228 -10.84 -6.22 2.82
CA ILE A 228 -10.44 -5.67 1.51
C ILE A 228 -11.48 -5.96 0.44
N LEU A 229 -11.99 -7.20 0.36
CA LEU A 229 -12.98 -7.57 -0.65
C LEU A 229 -14.31 -6.81 -0.47
N GLU A 230 -14.76 -6.58 0.77
CA GLU A 230 -15.96 -5.76 1.02
C GLU A 230 -15.79 -4.34 0.50
N GLN A 231 -14.60 -3.77 0.67
CA GLN A 231 -14.30 -2.43 0.19
C GLN A 231 -14.32 -2.34 -1.34
N PHE A 232 -13.68 -3.28 -2.02
CA PHE A 232 -13.70 -3.32 -3.48
C PHE A 232 -15.11 -3.50 -4.05
N LYS A 233 -15.97 -4.29 -3.40
CA LYS A 233 -17.37 -4.49 -3.84
C LYS A 233 -18.19 -3.21 -3.88
N LEU A 234 -17.81 -2.20 -3.12
CA LEU A 234 -18.47 -0.90 -3.09
C LEU A 234 -18.08 0.00 -4.27
N LEU A 235 -16.96 -0.31 -4.95
CA LEU A 235 -16.55 0.44 -6.12
C LEU A 235 -17.38 0.06 -7.35
N PRO A 236 -17.83 1.04 -8.13
CA PRO A 236 -18.30 0.78 -9.48
C PRO A 236 -17.21 0.05 -10.28
N ASN A 237 -17.58 -1.01 -10.99
CA ASN A 237 -16.60 -1.83 -11.75
C ASN A 237 -15.52 -2.49 -10.88
N ALA A 238 -15.85 -2.93 -9.67
CA ALA A 238 -14.96 -3.59 -8.71
C ALA A 238 -14.06 -4.65 -9.35
N GLU A 239 -14.59 -5.44 -10.30
CA GLU A 239 -13.84 -6.48 -11.01
C GLU A 239 -12.64 -5.92 -11.80
N VAL A 240 -12.80 -4.74 -12.41
CA VAL A 240 -11.71 -4.07 -13.15
C VAL A 240 -10.62 -3.63 -12.18
N PHE A 241 -11.01 -3.07 -11.04
CA PHE A 241 -10.07 -2.64 -10.00
C PHE A 241 -9.32 -3.83 -9.42
N ILE A 242 -10.03 -4.87 -8.96
CA ILE A 242 -9.42 -6.09 -8.41
C ILE A 242 -8.46 -6.69 -9.44
N LYS A 243 -8.90 -6.83 -10.69
CA LYS A 243 -8.05 -7.39 -11.74
C LYS A 243 -6.79 -6.56 -11.95
N LYS A 244 -6.90 -5.24 -12.08
CA LYS A 244 -5.77 -4.37 -12.45
C LYS A 244 -4.85 -4.03 -11.28
N PHE A 245 -5.41 -3.74 -10.12
CA PHE A 245 -4.62 -3.35 -8.94
C PHE A 245 -4.11 -4.54 -8.13
N LEU A 246 -4.74 -5.71 -8.23
CA LEU A 246 -4.30 -6.89 -7.50
C LEU A 246 -3.91 -8.03 -8.43
N THR A 247 -4.85 -8.70 -9.12
CA THR A 247 -4.60 -9.98 -9.81
C THR A 247 -3.49 -9.90 -10.85
N ASP A 248 -3.54 -8.93 -11.79
CA ASP A 248 -2.53 -8.79 -12.86
C ASP A 248 -1.13 -8.49 -12.28
N ARG A 249 -1.05 -7.78 -11.16
CA ARG A 249 0.19 -7.46 -10.45
C ARG A 249 0.69 -8.67 -9.66
N ASN A 250 -0.19 -9.34 -8.93
CA ASN A 250 0.15 -10.54 -8.14
C ASN A 250 0.80 -11.62 -8.99
N VAL A 251 0.30 -11.84 -10.22
CA VAL A 251 0.91 -12.79 -11.16
C VAL A 251 2.36 -12.41 -11.44
N LYS A 252 2.63 -11.16 -11.81
CA LYS A 252 3.99 -10.69 -12.13
C LYS A 252 4.92 -10.70 -10.91
N MET A 253 4.41 -10.30 -9.74
CA MET A 253 5.18 -10.33 -8.49
C MET A 253 5.51 -11.78 -8.10
N SER A 254 4.55 -12.71 -8.20
CA SER A 254 4.77 -14.12 -7.89
C SER A 254 5.75 -14.80 -8.84
N GLU A 255 5.78 -14.40 -10.12
CA GLU A 255 6.79 -14.85 -11.08
C GLU A 255 8.21 -14.43 -10.64
N LYS A 256 8.41 -13.15 -10.28
CA LYS A 256 9.70 -12.67 -9.77
C LYS A 256 10.09 -13.35 -8.46
N ILE A 257 9.16 -13.55 -7.53
CA ILE A 257 9.42 -14.24 -6.27
C ILE A 257 9.77 -15.72 -6.54
N ASN A 258 9.10 -16.37 -7.51
CA ASN A 258 9.47 -17.72 -7.95
C ASN A 258 10.90 -17.78 -8.51
N ASP A 259 11.35 -16.75 -9.23
CA ASP A 259 12.73 -16.68 -9.74
C ASP A 259 13.74 -16.54 -8.58
N TYR A 260 13.44 -15.71 -7.57
CA TYR A 260 14.27 -15.61 -6.37
C TYR A 260 14.38 -16.95 -5.63
N LEU A 261 13.32 -17.74 -5.58
CA LEU A 261 13.31 -19.05 -4.96
C LEU A 261 14.13 -20.12 -5.75
N GLN A 262 14.62 -19.84 -6.95
CA GLN A 262 15.56 -20.69 -7.70
C GLN A 262 17.03 -20.37 -7.40
N THR A 263 17.34 -19.28 -6.73
CA THR A 263 18.70 -18.87 -6.35
C THR A 263 19.21 -19.63 -5.12
N ASP A 264 20.34 -19.20 -4.57
CA ASP A 264 20.92 -19.67 -3.30
C ASP A 264 20.90 -18.59 -2.21
N LYS A 265 20.00 -17.61 -2.33
CA LYS A 265 19.93 -16.40 -1.50
C LYS A 265 18.70 -16.37 -0.61
N THR A 266 18.74 -15.47 0.35
CA THR A 266 17.61 -15.14 1.23
C THR A 266 17.10 -13.72 0.91
N TYR A 267 15.79 -13.60 0.70
CA TYR A 267 15.15 -12.35 0.33
C TYR A 267 14.11 -11.95 1.39
N PHE A 268 14.09 -10.68 1.74
CA PHE A 268 13.01 -10.09 2.51
C PHE A 268 12.14 -9.25 1.57
N VAL A 269 10.96 -9.76 1.26
CA VAL A 269 10.04 -9.17 0.27
C VAL A 269 8.95 -8.43 1.03
N VAL A 270 8.78 -7.14 0.75
CA VAL A 270 7.76 -6.27 1.34
C VAL A 270 6.82 -5.82 0.23
N VAL A 271 5.56 -6.20 0.34
CA VAL A 271 4.49 -5.80 -0.59
C VAL A 271 3.24 -5.44 0.20
N GLY A 272 2.38 -4.59 -0.35
CA GLY A 272 1.10 -4.27 0.29
C GLY A 272 0.33 -5.53 0.68
N ALA A 273 -0.19 -5.56 1.92
CA ALA A 273 -0.80 -6.76 2.51
C ALA A 273 -1.89 -7.39 1.65
N ALA A 274 -2.62 -6.59 0.86
CA ALA A 274 -3.64 -7.09 -0.08
C ALA A 274 -3.09 -7.93 -1.24
N HIS A 275 -1.82 -7.79 -1.59
CA HIS A 275 -1.20 -8.62 -2.63
C HIS A 275 -0.93 -10.04 -2.17
N ILE A 276 -0.86 -10.27 -0.86
CA ILE A 276 -0.43 -11.55 -0.29
C ILE A 276 -1.58 -12.55 -0.21
N ILE A 277 -2.76 -12.09 0.16
CA ILE A 277 -3.90 -12.89 0.61
C ILE A 277 -4.93 -13.15 -0.47
N GLY A 278 -5.82 -14.10 -0.18
CA GLY A 278 -6.99 -14.41 -0.99
C GLY A 278 -6.71 -15.21 -2.25
N LYS A 279 -7.76 -15.47 -2.98
CA LYS A 279 -7.68 -16.12 -4.29
C LYS A 279 -6.86 -15.24 -5.26
N ASP A 280 -5.89 -15.85 -5.93
CA ASP A 280 -4.93 -15.18 -6.82
C ASP A 280 -4.04 -14.14 -6.10
N GLY A 281 -3.94 -14.20 -4.75
CA GLY A 281 -2.89 -13.58 -3.98
C GLY A 281 -1.53 -14.28 -4.20
N ILE A 282 -0.45 -13.61 -3.84
CA ILE A 282 0.93 -14.13 -4.06
C ILE A 282 1.10 -15.50 -3.38
N LEU A 283 0.58 -15.67 -2.15
CA LEU A 283 0.66 -16.97 -1.45
C LEU A 283 -0.08 -18.07 -2.18
N ASP A 284 -1.30 -17.81 -2.66
CA ASP A 284 -2.10 -18.79 -3.40
C ASP A 284 -1.44 -19.17 -4.72
N LEU A 285 -0.87 -18.18 -5.44
CA LEU A 285 -0.15 -18.42 -6.70
C LEU A 285 1.10 -19.28 -6.48
N LEU A 286 1.89 -19.00 -5.44
CA LEU A 286 3.08 -19.80 -5.11
C LEU A 286 2.72 -21.18 -4.57
N PHE A 287 1.64 -21.31 -3.79
CA PHE A 287 1.14 -22.58 -3.29
C PHE A 287 0.70 -23.52 -4.42
N LYS A 288 0.03 -22.98 -5.44
CA LYS A 288 -0.40 -23.72 -6.63
C LYS A 288 0.77 -24.37 -7.39
N LEU A 289 1.98 -23.82 -7.27
CA LEU A 289 3.18 -24.41 -7.90
C LEU A 289 3.60 -25.73 -7.25
N LYS A 290 3.18 -26.01 -6.00
CA LYS A 290 3.50 -27.24 -5.23
C LYS A 290 5.01 -27.54 -5.12
N LYS A 291 5.83 -26.50 -5.06
CA LYS A 291 7.31 -26.58 -5.04
C LYS A 291 7.91 -26.10 -3.72
N TYR A 292 7.14 -25.41 -2.90
CA TYR A 292 7.64 -24.65 -1.76
C TYR A 292 6.95 -25.03 -0.46
N SER A 293 7.70 -24.98 0.63
CA SER A 293 7.13 -24.94 1.97
C SER A 293 6.72 -23.50 2.27
N ILE A 294 5.49 -23.27 2.71
CA ILE A 294 4.97 -21.94 3.05
C ILE A 294 4.46 -22.02 4.48
N LYS A 295 5.03 -21.18 5.35
CA LYS A 295 4.67 -21.10 6.77
C LYS A 295 4.47 -19.66 7.18
N GLN A 296 3.37 -19.33 7.85
CA GLN A 296 3.18 -18.05 8.54
C GLN A 296 4.00 -18.06 9.84
N LEU A 297 4.73 -16.97 10.10
CA LEU A 297 5.56 -16.79 11.29
C LEU A 297 4.86 -15.97 12.35
#